data_2d073dd5af97e2974ad0f4d81fba461b
#
_entry.id   2d073dd5af97e2974ad0f4d81fba461b
#
_cell.length_a   1.000
_cell.length_b   1.000
_cell.length_c   1.000
_cell.angle_alpha   90.00
_cell.angle_beta   90.00
_cell.angle_gamma   90.00
#
_symmetry.space_group_name_H-M   'P 1'
#
loop_
_entity.id
_entity.type
_entity.pdbx_description
1 polymer ?
#
loop_
_entity_poly.entity_id
_entity_poly.type
_entity_poly.pdbx_seq_one_letter_code
_entity_poly.pdbx_strand_id
1 'polypeptide(L)'
;EINEHFEECKNCSRWDAGPQCFEESGKPKKQCVLDGDQIYGEDGYKWSNPKYKNNLKIKFYDNRSEIPEDVKPNFDTLLFYYWKYTNRNWNNNPKYTDIKASENPYKFESDLKEDTYVKKQMQKTALLSYLIFEDGKIVVDEISPKDKFGKVFTNETKFHSQSVGKSFASYILGHAICKGYVDGIDSKLNDWPILENTLYYDQKIIDVINMNAGDKKYFASTNEFNNPKFRYSVTNRTISSAMKNEFKNSKKSGSKWNYNNLLPHLILNYIIFKVGEDGFQSLLNEIFREKVGIEYDAILVASEQSEFNNKSTTNTFLTTRYDYLRVARAMLEDWQNDTCEGKY
;
A
#
# COMPACT_ATOMS: atom_id res chain seq x y z
N GLU A 1 21.46 7.91 32.36
CA GLU A 1 21.12 9.01 31.40
C GLU A 1 20.67 8.48 30.04
N ILE A 2 21.27 7.44 29.48
CA ILE A 2 20.84 6.88 28.15
C ILE A 2 19.49 6.14 28.25
N ASN A 3 19.18 5.52 29.38
CA ASN A 3 17.93 4.79 29.57
C ASN A 3 16.70 5.69 29.78
N GLU A 4 16.86 6.84 30.41
CA GLU A 4 15.76 7.79 30.64
C GLU A 4 15.29 8.43 29.30
N HIS A 5 16.23 8.74 28.39
CA HIS A 5 15.89 9.27 27.07
C HIS A 5 15.10 8.26 26.19
N PHE A 6 15.28 6.97 26.45
CA PHE A 6 14.56 5.93 25.70
C PHE A 6 13.07 5.87 26.02
N GLU A 7 12.70 6.09 27.28
CA GLU A 7 11.29 6.03 27.69
C GLU A 7 10.50 7.28 27.23
N GLU A 8 11.10 8.46 27.22
CA GLU A 8 10.45 9.69 26.77
C GLU A 8 10.12 9.69 25.27
N CYS A 9 10.94 9.02 24.45
CA CYS A 9 10.75 8.94 23.00
C CYS A 9 10.02 7.68 22.53
N LYS A 10 9.67 6.79 23.47
CA LYS A 10 8.89 5.60 23.20
C LYS A 10 7.52 5.98 22.63
N ASN A 11 7.16 5.38 21.50
CA ASN A 11 5.93 5.70 20.77
C ASN A 11 5.89 7.11 20.14
N CYS A 12 7.05 7.75 19.92
CA CYS A 12 7.13 9.01 19.19
C CYS A 12 7.22 8.80 17.69
N SER A 13 6.25 8.10 17.10
CA SER A 13 6.14 7.95 15.66
C SER A 13 5.15 8.94 15.07
N ARG A 14 5.24 9.16 13.76
CA ARG A 14 4.24 9.98 13.03
C ARG A 14 2.79 9.58 13.34
N TRP A 15 2.59 8.30 13.61
CA TRP A 15 1.25 7.74 13.72
C TRP A 15 0.76 7.64 15.16
N ASP A 16 1.69 7.57 16.10
CA ASP A 16 1.41 7.39 17.52
C ASP A 16 2.05 8.48 18.37
N ALA A 17 2.54 9.56 17.74
CA ALA A 17 3.12 10.68 18.47
C ALA A 17 2.09 11.34 19.38
N GLY A 18 2.24 11.11 20.67
CA GLY A 18 1.48 11.79 21.70
C GLY A 18 2.11 13.14 22.07
N PRO A 19 1.47 13.91 22.96
CA PRO A 19 1.99 15.19 23.43
C PRO A 19 3.41 15.11 24.01
N GLN A 20 3.80 13.96 24.56
CA GLN A 20 5.12 13.72 25.12
C GLN A 20 6.26 13.84 24.09
N CYS A 21 5.95 13.71 22.82
CA CYS A 21 6.92 13.75 21.72
C CYS A 21 7.26 15.18 21.26
N PHE A 22 6.49 16.16 21.70
CA PHE A 22 6.58 17.55 21.26
C PHE A 22 6.89 18.49 22.40
N GLU A 23 7.57 19.59 22.05
CA GLU A 23 7.66 20.78 22.89
C GLU A 23 6.29 21.51 22.86
N GLU A 24 6.07 22.42 23.81
CA GLU A 24 4.89 23.28 23.82
C GLU A 24 4.72 24.11 22.52
N SER A 25 5.82 24.36 21.82
CA SER A 25 5.85 25.00 20.51
C SER A 25 5.29 24.14 19.37
N GLY A 26 4.94 22.87 19.63
CA GLY A 26 4.53 21.90 18.64
C GLY A 26 5.67 21.30 17.81
N LYS A 27 6.93 21.62 18.14
CA LYS A 27 8.10 21.01 17.50
C LYS A 27 8.46 19.70 18.20
N PRO A 28 9.00 18.71 17.45
CA PRO A 28 9.53 17.50 18.06
C PRO A 28 10.62 17.83 19.07
N LYS A 29 10.60 17.15 20.23
CA LYS A 29 11.66 17.29 21.21
C LYS A 29 12.99 16.87 20.62
N LYS A 30 14.05 17.65 20.85
CA LYS A 30 15.39 17.39 20.31
C LYS A 30 15.94 16.03 20.71
N GLN A 31 15.64 15.57 21.94
CA GLN A 31 16.05 14.27 22.44
C GLN A 31 15.40 13.09 21.71
N CYS A 32 14.30 13.33 20.99
CA CYS A 32 13.65 12.32 20.18
C CYS A 32 14.18 12.27 18.74
N VAL A 33 15.21 13.05 18.43
CA VAL A 33 15.88 13.09 17.13
C VAL A 33 17.30 12.57 17.30
N LEU A 34 17.64 11.53 16.59
CA LEU A 34 18.98 10.97 16.57
C LEU A 34 19.64 11.10 15.24
N ASP A 35 20.93 11.40 15.32
CA ASP A 35 21.85 11.19 14.22
C ASP A 35 22.42 9.77 14.31
N GLY A 36 22.54 9.11 13.19
CA GLY A 36 23.21 7.83 13.10
C GLY A 36 22.32 6.63 12.88
N ASP A 37 22.64 5.54 13.53
CA ASP A 37 22.07 4.21 13.27
C ASP A 37 20.85 3.88 14.13
N GLN A 38 20.31 4.85 14.84
CA GLN A 38 19.08 4.70 15.63
C GLN A 38 17.94 5.50 15.01
N ILE A 39 16.81 4.86 14.90
CA ILE A 39 15.56 5.46 14.45
C ILE A 39 14.68 5.60 15.68
N TYR A 40 14.28 6.83 15.98
CA TYR A 40 13.34 7.09 17.06
C TYR A 40 11.95 7.29 16.54
N GLY A 41 11.09 7.06 17.34
CA GLY A 41 9.72 6.96 17.15
C GLY A 41 9.36 5.56 17.51
N GLU A 42 8.16 5.18 17.63
CA GLU A 42 7.73 3.81 17.92
C GLU A 42 8.82 2.93 18.53
N ASP A 43 8.76 2.53 19.74
CA ASP A 43 9.53 1.41 20.29
C ASP A 43 11.07 1.56 20.38
N GLY A 44 11.66 2.73 20.20
CA GLY A 44 13.12 2.86 20.15
C GLY A 44 13.74 1.95 19.10
N TYR A 45 13.11 1.86 17.92
CA TYR A 45 13.53 1.00 16.83
C TYR A 45 14.98 1.31 16.46
N LYS A 46 15.83 0.33 16.62
CA LYS A 46 17.21 0.37 16.15
C LYS A 46 17.24 -0.18 14.74
N TRP A 47 17.91 0.53 13.87
CA TRP A 47 18.29 -0.02 12.59
C TRP A 47 19.18 -1.24 12.83
N SER A 48 18.60 -2.40 12.74
CA SER A 48 19.26 -3.65 13.10
C SER A 48 20.04 -4.31 11.97
N ASN A 49 20.00 -3.75 10.75
CA ASN A 49 20.74 -4.33 9.66
C ASN A 49 22.24 -3.96 9.75
N PRO A 50 23.13 -4.90 10.13
CA PRO A 50 24.53 -4.61 10.35
C PRO A 50 25.24 -4.06 9.11
N LYS A 51 24.74 -4.38 7.92
CA LYS A 51 25.34 -3.96 6.63
C LYS A 51 25.29 -2.45 6.44
N TYR A 52 24.29 -1.79 7.01
CA TYR A 52 24.06 -0.35 6.81
C TYR A 52 24.25 0.49 8.05
N LYS A 53 24.37 -0.15 9.20
CA LYS A 53 24.39 0.47 10.53
C LYS A 53 25.42 1.62 10.66
N ASN A 54 26.58 1.43 10.08
CA ASN A 54 27.71 2.36 10.27
C ASN A 54 27.75 3.49 9.22
N ASN A 55 26.87 3.45 8.21
CA ASN A 55 26.91 4.38 7.08
C ASN A 55 25.72 5.35 7.03
N LEU A 56 24.75 5.16 7.92
CA LEU A 56 23.54 5.95 7.91
C LEU A 56 23.63 7.09 8.92
N LYS A 57 23.75 8.32 8.44
CA LYS A 57 23.60 9.56 9.21
C LYS A 57 22.21 10.11 8.97
N ILE A 58 21.22 9.51 9.61
CA ILE A 58 19.82 9.86 9.39
C ILE A 58 19.42 10.92 10.39
N LYS A 59 18.90 12.04 9.88
CA LYS A 59 18.27 13.08 10.68
C LYS A 59 16.77 12.97 10.55
N PHE A 60 16.12 12.92 11.69
CA PHE A 60 14.68 12.97 11.76
C PHE A 60 14.27 14.44 11.95
N TYR A 61 13.72 15.06 10.90
CA TYR A 61 13.47 16.50 10.89
C TYR A 61 12.16 16.91 11.56
N ASP A 62 11.21 16.03 11.57
CA ASP A 62 9.95 16.15 12.29
C ASP A 62 9.22 14.79 12.31
N ASN A 63 8.01 14.75 12.81
CA ASN A 63 7.20 13.53 12.80
C ASN A 63 6.65 13.14 11.44
N ARG A 64 7.08 13.76 10.35
CA ARG A 64 6.63 13.41 9.01
C ARG A 64 7.44 12.25 8.47
N SER A 65 6.79 11.41 7.68
CA SER A 65 7.46 10.39 6.88
C SER A 65 7.96 10.95 5.54
N GLU A 66 7.75 12.24 5.31
CA GLU A 66 8.20 12.93 4.11
C GLU A 66 9.58 13.53 4.34
N ILE A 67 10.43 13.43 3.34
CA ILE A 67 11.70 14.14 3.34
C ILE A 67 11.37 15.62 3.24
N PRO A 68 11.83 16.47 4.17
CA PRO A 68 11.60 17.91 4.10
C PRO A 68 12.09 18.50 2.76
N GLU A 69 11.40 19.53 2.24
CA GLU A 69 11.69 20.11 0.93
C GLU A 69 13.10 20.71 0.84
N ASP A 70 13.64 21.19 1.96
CA ASP A 70 14.99 21.73 2.10
C ASP A 70 16.09 20.68 2.19
N VAL A 71 15.70 19.40 2.38
CA VAL A 71 16.63 18.28 2.46
C VAL A 71 16.74 17.60 1.12
N LYS A 72 17.91 17.67 0.50
CA LYS A 72 18.17 16.89 -0.71
C LYS A 72 18.06 15.41 -0.40
N PRO A 73 17.18 14.67 -1.09
CA PRO A 73 17.11 13.22 -0.96
C PRO A 73 18.49 12.61 -1.22
N ASN A 74 18.95 11.82 -0.28
CA ASN A 74 20.15 11.02 -0.43
C ASN A 74 19.84 9.57 -0.08
N PHE A 75 20.81 8.70 -0.26
CA PHE A 75 20.64 7.28 0.02
C PHE A 75 20.13 7.02 1.43
N ASP A 76 20.72 7.68 2.40
CA ASP A 76 20.42 7.44 3.81
C ASP A 76 19.01 7.88 4.18
N THR A 77 18.62 9.09 3.75
CA THR A 77 17.28 9.61 4.04
C THR A 77 16.20 8.81 3.33
N LEU A 78 16.39 8.44 2.06
CA LEU A 78 15.40 7.64 1.35
C LEU A 78 15.27 6.24 1.93
N LEU A 79 16.39 5.60 2.24
CA LEU A 79 16.42 4.28 2.84
C LEU A 79 15.73 4.30 4.21
N PHE A 80 15.98 5.31 5.02
CA PHE A 80 15.31 5.50 6.29
C PHE A 80 13.79 5.57 6.14
N TYR A 81 13.30 6.47 5.27
CA TYR A 81 11.86 6.65 5.08
C TYR A 81 11.19 5.42 4.46
N TYR A 82 11.86 4.77 3.52
CA TYR A 82 11.38 3.53 2.95
C TYR A 82 11.26 2.43 3.99
N TRP A 83 12.29 2.20 4.77
CA TRP A 83 12.29 1.17 5.81
C TRP A 83 11.36 1.53 6.97
N LYS A 84 11.31 2.78 7.38
CA LYS A 84 10.34 3.23 8.38
C LYS A 84 8.91 2.93 7.93
N TYR A 85 8.61 3.19 6.67
CA TYR A 85 7.30 2.94 6.10
C TYR A 85 6.98 1.45 5.99
N THR A 86 7.89 0.65 5.49
CA THR A 86 7.69 -0.79 5.29
C THR A 86 7.73 -1.55 6.60
N ASN A 87 8.74 -1.35 7.44
CA ASN A 87 8.91 -2.09 8.69
C ASN A 87 7.81 -1.82 9.71
N ARG A 88 7.22 -0.65 9.71
CA ARG A 88 6.10 -0.36 10.58
C ARG A 88 4.94 -1.32 10.38
N ASN A 89 4.63 -1.63 9.13
CA ASN A 89 3.55 -2.57 8.80
C ASN A 89 3.91 -4.03 9.14
N TRP A 90 5.23 -4.34 9.22
CA TRP A 90 5.70 -5.69 9.54
C TRP A 90 5.81 -5.96 11.04
N ASN A 91 6.15 -4.95 11.84
CA ASN A 91 6.33 -5.11 13.30
C ASN A 91 5.04 -5.44 14.04
N ASN A 92 3.89 -5.07 13.50
CA ASN A 92 2.57 -5.40 14.04
C ASN A 92 2.07 -6.78 13.59
N ASN A 93 2.95 -7.63 13.05
CA ASN A 93 2.64 -8.97 12.55
C ASN A 93 1.39 -8.98 11.64
N PRO A 94 1.38 -8.18 10.56
CA PRO A 94 0.25 -8.18 9.66
C PRO A 94 0.17 -9.58 9.06
N LYS A 95 -0.98 -10.20 9.15
CA LYS A 95 -1.25 -11.36 8.33
C LYS A 95 -1.29 -10.91 6.87
N TYR A 96 -0.88 -11.78 6.01
CA TYR A 96 -0.87 -11.53 4.58
C TYR A 96 -1.29 -12.78 3.83
N THR A 97 -1.70 -12.57 2.61
CA THR A 97 -1.95 -13.63 1.65
C THR A 97 -0.75 -13.70 0.72
N ASP A 98 -0.07 -14.82 0.71
CA ASP A 98 1.02 -15.11 -0.22
C ASP A 98 0.44 -15.49 -1.57
N ILE A 99 0.93 -14.84 -2.62
CA ILE A 99 0.64 -15.18 -4.00
C ILE A 99 1.93 -15.77 -4.57
N LYS A 100 1.93 -17.06 -4.84
CA LYS A 100 3.13 -17.77 -5.31
C LYS A 100 3.49 -17.36 -6.74
N ALA A 101 4.78 -17.33 -7.01
CA ALA A 101 5.31 -17.11 -8.34
C ALA A 101 4.77 -18.15 -9.35
N SER A 102 4.70 -17.74 -10.60
CA SER A 102 4.38 -18.63 -11.69
C SER A 102 5.49 -19.64 -11.92
N GLU A 103 5.14 -20.88 -12.27
CA GLU A 103 6.12 -21.87 -12.74
C GLU A 103 6.69 -21.51 -14.12
N ASN A 104 5.90 -20.74 -14.88
CA ASN A 104 6.25 -20.23 -16.20
C ASN A 104 6.04 -18.72 -16.25
N PRO A 105 6.88 -17.92 -15.60
CA PRO A 105 6.69 -16.48 -15.54
C PRO A 105 6.77 -15.85 -16.94
N TYR A 106 5.92 -14.85 -17.17
CA TYR A 106 5.96 -14.11 -18.43
C TYR A 106 7.34 -13.46 -18.62
N LYS A 107 7.96 -13.73 -19.77
CA LYS A 107 9.26 -13.18 -20.13
C LYS A 107 9.08 -12.02 -21.10
N PHE A 108 9.61 -10.87 -20.72
CA PHE A 108 9.63 -9.70 -21.59
C PHE A 108 10.68 -9.82 -22.67
N GLU A 109 10.33 -9.46 -23.89
CA GLU A 109 11.30 -9.07 -24.88
C GLU A 109 11.81 -7.65 -24.58
N SER A 110 13.02 -7.34 -25.03
CA SER A 110 13.64 -6.05 -24.83
C SER A 110 14.20 -5.49 -26.13
N ASP A 111 13.98 -4.18 -26.33
CA ASP A 111 14.62 -3.38 -27.38
C ASP A 111 15.09 -2.06 -26.75
N LEU A 112 16.13 -2.19 -25.92
CA LEU A 112 16.54 -1.13 -25.00
C LEU A 112 17.13 0.08 -25.75
N LYS A 113 16.56 1.23 -25.49
CA LYS A 113 17.03 2.54 -25.96
C LYS A 113 17.61 3.30 -24.76
N GLU A 114 18.70 3.99 -25.01
CA GLU A 114 19.29 4.82 -23.99
C GLU A 114 18.44 6.08 -23.75
N ASP A 115 17.99 6.26 -22.51
CA ASP A 115 17.33 7.49 -22.08
C ASP A 115 18.26 8.28 -21.16
N THR A 116 18.95 9.25 -21.75
CA THR A 116 19.92 10.11 -21.04
C THR A 116 19.25 10.96 -19.97
N TYR A 117 17.98 11.34 -20.15
CA TYR A 117 17.23 12.09 -19.15
C TYR A 117 16.94 11.22 -17.93
N VAL A 118 16.41 10.01 -18.14
CA VAL A 118 16.15 9.07 -17.04
C VAL A 118 17.44 8.72 -16.29
N LYS A 119 18.53 8.42 -16.98
CA LYS A 119 19.84 8.18 -16.35
C LYS A 119 20.29 9.37 -15.49
N LYS A 120 20.12 10.58 -15.99
CA LYS A 120 20.44 11.81 -15.24
C LYS A 120 19.54 11.96 -14.00
N GLN A 121 18.25 11.63 -14.10
CA GLN A 121 17.35 11.65 -12.94
C GLN A 121 17.73 10.58 -11.92
N MET A 122 18.08 9.37 -12.35
CA MET A 122 18.58 8.32 -11.47
C MET A 122 19.78 8.78 -10.64
N GLN A 123 20.70 9.55 -11.25
CA GLN A 123 21.85 10.09 -10.54
C GLN A 123 21.51 11.23 -9.59
N LYS A 124 20.53 12.08 -9.92
CA LYS A 124 20.26 13.32 -9.20
C LYS A 124 19.16 13.22 -8.16
N THR A 125 18.25 12.26 -8.32
CA THR A 125 17.06 12.14 -7.49
C THR A 125 17.03 10.82 -6.73
N ALA A 126 15.98 10.59 -5.98
CA ALA A 126 15.68 9.33 -5.31
C ALA A 126 14.91 8.34 -6.22
N LEU A 127 15.00 8.46 -7.52
CA LEU A 127 14.37 7.53 -8.46
C LEU A 127 15.05 6.16 -8.35
N LEU A 128 14.27 5.15 -8.01
CA LEU A 128 14.77 3.80 -7.75
C LEU A 128 14.71 2.91 -8.98
N SER A 129 13.66 3.05 -9.76
CA SER A 129 13.40 2.22 -10.93
C SER A 129 12.57 2.96 -11.95
N TYR A 130 12.84 2.74 -13.21
CA TYR A 130 12.07 3.25 -14.32
C TYR A 130 12.00 2.21 -15.43
N LEU A 131 10.79 1.86 -15.85
CA LEU A 131 10.52 0.91 -16.91
C LEU A 131 9.55 1.53 -17.90
N ILE A 132 9.82 1.39 -19.20
CA ILE A 132 8.85 1.67 -20.27
C ILE A 132 8.65 0.40 -21.07
N PHE A 133 7.39 0.05 -21.26
CA PHE A 133 6.94 -1.05 -22.11
C PHE A 133 6.15 -0.47 -23.28
N GLU A 134 6.59 -0.75 -24.48
CA GLU A 134 6.07 -0.19 -25.71
C GLU A 134 6.13 -1.27 -26.81
N ASP A 135 5.07 -1.42 -27.56
CA ASP A 135 4.96 -2.38 -28.67
C ASP A 135 5.42 -3.81 -28.30
N GLY A 136 5.01 -4.27 -27.13
CA GLY A 136 5.32 -5.62 -26.66
C GLY A 136 6.72 -5.82 -26.07
N LYS A 137 7.54 -4.77 -25.97
CA LYS A 137 8.93 -4.83 -25.52
C LYS A 137 9.24 -3.83 -24.42
N ILE A 138 10.21 -4.15 -23.59
CA ILE A 138 10.82 -3.17 -22.69
C ILE A 138 11.79 -2.32 -23.51
N VAL A 139 11.50 -1.02 -23.61
CA VAL A 139 12.35 -0.07 -24.35
C VAL A 139 13.21 0.79 -23.44
N VAL A 140 12.84 0.98 -22.17
CA VAL A 140 13.68 1.60 -21.14
C VAL A 140 13.64 0.72 -19.89
N ASP A 141 14.82 0.41 -19.37
CA ASP A 141 14.99 -0.39 -18.17
C ASP A 141 16.13 0.17 -17.32
N GLU A 142 15.77 1.05 -16.43
CA GLU A 142 16.74 1.71 -15.57
C GLU A 142 16.44 1.40 -14.10
N ILE A 143 17.51 1.13 -13.37
CA ILE A 143 17.49 0.97 -11.92
C ILE A 143 18.55 1.88 -11.31
N SER A 144 18.32 2.35 -10.10
CA SER A 144 19.27 3.24 -9.40
C SER A 144 20.69 2.65 -9.41
N PRO A 145 21.70 3.46 -9.70
CA PRO A 145 23.10 2.99 -9.79
C PRO A 145 23.60 2.35 -8.49
N LYS A 146 24.57 1.45 -8.60
CA LYS A 146 25.15 0.73 -7.45
C LYS A 146 25.84 1.62 -6.44
N ASP A 147 26.39 2.75 -6.88
CA ASP A 147 27.00 3.76 -6.01
C ASP A 147 25.96 4.63 -5.28
N LYS A 148 24.69 4.41 -5.57
CA LYS A 148 23.56 5.10 -4.96
C LYS A 148 22.64 4.11 -4.27
N PHE A 149 21.41 3.92 -4.78
CA PHE A 149 20.40 3.04 -4.19
C PHE A 149 20.48 1.59 -4.69
N GLY A 150 21.13 1.34 -5.82
CA GLY A 150 21.23 0.00 -6.41
C GLY A 150 22.01 -1.02 -5.58
N LYS A 151 22.64 -0.60 -4.49
CA LYS A 151 23.20 -1.54 -3.49
C LYS A 151 22.12 -2.27 -2.68
N VAL A 152 20.95 -1.67 -2.57
CA VAL A 152 19.85 -2.14 -1.70
C VAL A 152 18.63 -2.52 -2.52
N PHE A 153 18.34 -1.74 -3.56
CA PHE A 153 17.20 -1.97 -4.43
C PHE A 153 17.64 -2.68 -5.69
N THR A 154 17.21 -3.91 -5.82
CA THR A 154 17.52 -4.81 -6.95
C THR A 154 16.24 -5.19 -7.68
N ASN A 155 16.34 -5.96 -8.74
CA ASN A 155 15.18 -6.50 -9.46
C ASN A 155 14.29 -7.40 -8.58
N GLU A 156 14.85 -7.98 -7.53
CA GLU A 156 14.13 -8.86 -6.59
C GLU A 156 13.50 -8.09 -5.40
N THR A 157 13.81 -6.81 -5.28
CA THR A 157 13.26 -5.98 -4.21
C THR A 157 11.76 -5.83 -4.39
N LYS A 158 11.01 -6.17 -3.35
CA LYS A 158 9.55 -5.96 -3.31
C LYS A 158 9.26 -4.54 -2.88
N PHE A 159 8.53 -3.83 -3.71
CA PHE A 159 8.07 -2.48 -3.45
C PHE A 159 6.60 -2.50 -3.03
N HIS A 160 6.27 -1.58 -2.17
CA HIS A 160 4.91 -1.38 -1.71
C HIS A 160 4.09 -0.66 -2.79
N SER A 161 2.92 -1.20 -3.11
CA SER A 161 2.07 -0.68 -4.21
C SER A 161 1.55 0.73 -3.98
N GLN A 162 1.45 1.15 -2.71
CA GLN A 162 0.75 2.39 -2.40
C GLN A 162 -0.64 2.40 -3.09
N SER A 163 -1.01 3.52 -3.69
CA SER A 163 -2.31 3.65 -4.36
C SER A 163 -2.46 2.88 -5.67
N VAL A 164 -1.38 2.39 -6.27
CA VAL A 164 -1.46 1.47 -7.43
C VAL A 164 -2.22 0.19 -7.06
N GLY A 165 -2.16 -0.23 -5.80
CA GLY A 165 -2.96 -1.36 -5.31
C GLY A 165 -4.47 -1.19 -5.45
N LYS A 166 -4.98 0.04 -5.64
CA LYS A 166 -6.41 0.28 -5.94
C LYS A 166 -6.77 -0.18 -7.35
N SER A 167 -5.86 0.02 -8.31
CA SER A 167 -6.03 -0.53 -9.67
C SER A 167 -6.00 -2.06 -9.65
N PHE A 168 -5.16 -2.66 -8.79
CA PHE A 168 -5.16 -4.10 -8.60
C PHE A 168 -6.48 -4.60 -7.99
N ALA A 169 -7.04 -3.88 -7.03
CA ALA A 169 -8.35 -4.21 -6.47
C ALA A 169 -9.47 -4.15 -7.53
N SER A 170 -9.42 -3.16 -8.43
CA SER A 170 -10.34 -3.07 -9.56
C SER A 170 -10.17 -4.24 -10.53
N TYR A 171 -8.93 -4.61 -10.84
CA TYR A 171 -8.63 -5.74 -11.72
C TYR A 171 -9.11 -7.07 -11.13
N ILE A 172 -8.90 -7.30 -9.84
CA ILE A 172 -9.43 -8.47 -9.12
C ILE A 172 -10.96 -8.50 -9.16
N LEU A 173 -11.61 -7.34 -9.00
CA LEU A 173 -13.06 -7.23 -9.11
C LEU A 173 -13.54 -7.60 -10.52
N GLY A 174 -12.88 -7.11 -11.57
CA GLY A 174 -13.19 -7.48 -12.95
C GLY A 174 -13.17 -8.99 -13.17
N HIS A 175 -12.12 -9.65 -12.69
CA HIS A 175 -12.03 -11.11 -12.73
C HIS A 175 -13.15 -11.80 -11.94
N ALA A 176 -13.48 -11.29 -10.75
CA ALA A 176 -14.57 -11.85 -9.93
C ALA A 176 -15.93 -11.73 -10.64
N ILE A 177 -16.17 -10.63 -11.35
CA ILE A 177 -17.37 -10.43 -12.17
C ILE A 177 -17.38 -11.41 -13.34
N CYS A 178 -16.29 -11.50 -14.08
CA CYS A 178 -16.19 -12.37 -15.25
C CYS A 178 -16.35 -13.86 -14.93
N LYS A 179 -16.02 -14.25 -13.70
CA LYS A 179 -16.24 -15.60 -13.17
C LYS A 179 -17.64 -15.81 -12.59
N GLY A 180 -18.48 -14.79 -12.57
CA GLY A 180 -19.82 -14.88 -11.97
C GLY A 180 -19.83 -14.95 -10.45
N TYR A 181 -18.73 -14.61 -9.77
CA TYR A 181 -18.70 -14.52 -8.30
C TYR A 181 -19.42 -13.25 -7.81
N VAL A 182 -19.42 -12.23 -8.63
CA VAL A 182 -20.12 -10.98 -8.45
C VAL A 182 -20.96 -10.72 -9.71
N ASP A 183 -22.23 -10.37 -9.56
CA ASP A 183 -23.17 -10.30 -10.68
C ASP A 183 -22.84 -9.20 -11.72
N GLY A 184 -22.11 -8.16 -11.31
CA GLY A 184 -21.68 -7.08 -12.19
C GLY A 184 -21.35 -5.81 -11.46
N ILE A 185 -20.78 -4.85 -12.21
CA ILE A 185 -20.34 -3.56 -11.64
C ILE A 185 -21.52 -2.70 -11.16
N ASP A 186 -22.70 -2.89 -11.74
CA ASP A 186 -23.93 -2.19 -11.35
C ASP A 186 -24.72 -2.91 -10.25
N SER A 187 -24.29 -4.10 -9.84
CA SER A 187 -24.94 -4.83 -8.74
C SER A 187 -24.78 -4.10 -7.41
N LYS A 188 -25.67 -4.39 -6.48
CA LYS A 188 -25.74 -3.70 -5.21
C LYS A 188 -25.17 -4.53 -4.08
N LEU A 189 -24.53 -3.86 -3.12
CA LEU A 189 -24.00 -4.45 -1.90
C LEU A 189 -25.14 -4.65 -0.87
N ASN A 190 -26.10 -5.51 -1.14
CA ASN A 190 -27.26 -5.74 -0.28
C ASN A 190 -27.42 -7.16 0.23
N ASP A 191 -26.48 -8.04 -0.08
CA ASP A 191 -26.44 -9.43 0.35
C ASP A 191 -25.35 -9.71 1.41
N TRP A 192 -24.58 -8.69 1.82
CA TRP A 192 -23.55 -8.80 2.84
C TRP A 192 -24.01 -8.25 4.19
N PRO A 193 -24.34 -9.12 5.17
CA PRO A 193 -25.00 -8.68 6.43
C PRO A 193 -24.23 -7.66 7.25
N ILE A 194 -22.89 -7.61 7.18
CA ILE A 194 -22.10 -6.62 7.92
C ILE A 194 -22.34 -5.18 7.46
N LEU A 195 -22.89 -4.99 6.26
CA LEU A 195 -23.21 -3.68 5.71
C LEU A 195 -24.59 -3.18 6.12
N GLU A 196 -25.45 -4.06 6.66
CA GLU A 196 -26.76 -3.65 7.13
C GLU A 196 -26.67 -2.49 8.13
N ASN A 197 -27.58 -1.55 8.01
CA ASN A 197 -27.57 -0.31 8.79
C ASN A 197 -26.32 0.58 8.63
N THR A 198 -25.60 0.43 7.52
CA THR A 198 -24.52 1.34 7.12
C THR A 198 -24.86 2.07 5.83
N LEU A 199 -24.16 3.16 5.55
CA LEU A 199 -24.32 3.90 4.29
C LEU A 199 -23.93 3.07 3.05
N TYR A 200 -23.18 1.98 3.22
CA TYR A 200 -22.69 1.14 2.12
C TYR A 200 -23.72 0.09 1.69
N TYR A 201 -24.70 -0.20 2.53
CA TYR A 201 -25.76 -1.14 2.16
C TYR A 201 -26.58 -0.61 0.98
N ASP A 202 -26.91 -1.48 0.04
CA ASP A 202 -27.66 -1.19 -1.18
C ASP A 202 -26.99 -0.17 -2.14
N GLN A 203 -25.68 0.08 -1.96
CA GLN A 203 -24.91 0.87 -2.92
C GLN A 203 -24.44 0.01 -4.10
N LYS A 204 -24.37 0.62 -5.28
CA LYS A 204 -23.76 -0.01 -6.44
C LYS A 204 -22.25 -0.20 -6.25
N ILE A 205 -21.72 -1.32 -6.70
CA ILE A 205 -20.29 -1.62 -6.67
C ILE A 205 -19.50 -0.52 -7.39
N ILE A 206 -19.98 -0.05 -8.56
CA ILE A 206 -19.33 1.03 -9.31
C ILE A 206 -19.19 2.33 -8.50
N ASP A 207 -20.19 2.69 -7.70
CA ASP A 207 -20.11 3.89 -6.87
C ASP A 207 -19.06 3.73 -5.76
N VAL A 208 -18.95 2.52 -5.20
CA VAL A 208 -18.00 2.22 -4.14
C VAL A 208 -16.57 2.21 -4.69
N ILE A 209 -16.28 1.45 -5.75
CA ILE A 209 -14.92 1.34 -6.30
C ILE A 209 -14.43 2.69 -6.87
N ASN A 210 -15.33 3.52 -7.38
CA ASN A 210 -15.04 4.86 -7.87
C ASN A 210 -15.01 5.93 -6.77
N MET A 211 -15.07 5.52 -5.50
CA MET A 211 -15.00 6.42 -4.33
C MET A 211 -16.11 7.47 -4.29
N ASN A 212 -17.30 7.11 -4.77
CA ASN A 212 -18.49 7.95 -4.80
C ASN A 212 -19.59 7.46 -3.84
N ALA A 213 -19.20 6.82 -2.75
CA ALA A 213 -20.12 6.21 -1.80
C ALA A 213 -20.90 7.24 -0.93
N GLY A 214 -20.55 8.52 -0.99
CA GLY A 214 -21.20 9.55 -0.17
C GLY A 214 -20.78 9.52 1.30
N ASP A 215 -19.59 9.03 1.58
CA ASP A 215 -19.04 8.80 2.92
C ASP A 215 -18.19 9.96 3.46
N LYS A 216 -18.01 11.04 2.69
CA LYS A 216 -17.09 12.14 2.98
C LYS A 216 -17.23 12.72 4.38
N LYS A 217 -18.44 12.81 4.93
CA LYS A 217 -18.64 13.36 6.27
C LYS A 217 -18.09 12.47 7.41
N TYR A 218 -17.83 11.20 7.13
CA TYR A 218 -17.28 10.25 8.10
C TYR A 218 -15.75 10.22 8.07
N PHE A 219 -15.18 10.85 7.06
CA PHE A 219 -13.77 11.12 6.95
C PHE A 219 -13.60 12.62 7.11
N ALA A 220 -12.92 13.11 8.15
CA ALA A 220 -12.65 14.51 8.31
C ALA A 220 -11.84 15.06 7.12
N SER A 221 -11.72 16.35 6.98
CA SER A 221 -10.99 16.92 5.85
C SER A 221 -9.51 16.52 5.88
N THR A 222 -8.89 16.44 4.71
CA THR A 222 -7.49 16.02 4.52
C THR A 222 -6.46 16.80 5.35
N ASN A 223 -6.86 17.91 5.96
CA ASN A 223 -6.01 18.73 6.82
C ASN A 223 -6.00 18.28 8.29
N GLU A 224 -6.81 17.31 8.66
CA GLU A 224 -6.89 16.83 10.04
C GLU A 224 -6.22 15.44 10.20
N PHE A 225 -4.97 15.31 9.79
CA PHE A 225 -4.17 14.09 10.01
C PHE A 225 -4.10 13.65 11.48
N ASN A 226 -4.47 14.51 12.40
CA ASN A 226 -4.49 14.25 13.85
C ASN A 226 -5.84 13.77 14.37
N ASN A 227 -6.88 13.66 13.54
CA ASN A 227 -8.18 13.18 13.98
C ASN A 227 -8.16 11.64 14.06
N PRO A 228 -8.42 11.04 15.26
CA PRO A 228 -8.47 9.58 15.40
C PRO A 228 -9.51 8.90 14.49
N LYS A 229 -10.55 9.61 14.04
CA LYS A 229 -11.50 9.10 13.04
C LYS A 229 -10.88 8.91 11.66
N PHE A 230 -9.74 9.54 11.37
CA PHE A 230 -8.98 9.38 10.13
C PHE A 230 -7.96 8.27 10.12
N ARG A 231 -7.66 7.71 11.27
CA ARG A 231 -6.78 6.56 11.37
C ARG A 231 -7.40 5.28 10.78
N TYR A 232 -8.27 5.45 9.80
CA TYR A 232 -8.54 4.43 8.80
C TYR A 232 -7.43 4.38 7.74
N SER A 233 -6.22 4.57 8.17
CA SER A 233 -5.19 3.80 7.57
C SER A 233 -5.46 2.38 8.07
N VAL A 234 -6.12 1.71 7.33
CA VAL A 234 -6.65 0.40 7.23
C VAL A 234 -5.73 -0.73 7.70
N THR A 235 -4.58 -0.42 8.21
CA THR A 235 -3.59 -1.37 8.70
C THR A 235 -3.96 -2.00 10.03
N ASN A 236 -4.86 -1.40 10.80
CA ASN A 236 -5.12 -1.86 12.17
C ASN A 236 -6.58 -2.20 12.46
N ARG A 237 -7.48 -2.16 11.47
CA ARG A 237 -8.90 -2.46 11.70
C ARG A 237 -9.49 -3.28 10.57
N THR A 238 -10.26 -4.28 10.93
CA THR A 238 -10.99 -5.09 9.96
C THR A 238 -12.22 -4.35 9.44
N ILE A 239 -12.71 -4.72 8.27
CA ILE A 239 -13.95 -4.18 7.70
C ILE A 239 -15.12 -4.37 8.68
N SER A 240 -15.23 -5.53 9.31
CA SER A 240 -16.26 -5.82 10.29
C SER A 240 -16.25 -4.82 11.45
N SER A 241 -15.08 -4.53 12.00
CA SER A 241 -14.95 -3.55 13.07
C SER A 241 -15.32 -2.14 12.61
N ALA A 242 -14.90 -1.74 11.40
CA ALA A 242 -15.25 -0.45 10.84
C ALA A 242 -16.77 -0.29 10.68
N MET A 243 -17.44 -1.28 10.09
CA MET A 243 -18.89 -1.25 9.88
C MET A 243 -19.64 -1.22 11.19
N LYS A 244 -19.23 -2.04 12.17
CA LYS A 244 -19.91 -2.13 13.48
C LYS A 244 -19.74 -0.88 14.34
N ASN A 245 -18.57 -0.25 14.34
CA ASN A 245 -18.25 0.78 15.31
C ASN A 245 -18.42 2.21 14.75
N GLU A 246 -18.17 2.40 13.47
CA GLU A 246 -18.04 3.75 12.91
C GLU A 246 -19.06 4.08 11.86
N PHE A 247 -19.48 3.07 11.11
CA PHE A 247 -20.50 3.25 10.09
C PHE A 247 -21.88 2.75 10.53
N LYS A 248 -22.02 2.24 11.75
CA LYS A 248 -23.33 1.83 12.27
C LYS A 248 -24.31 3.02 12.26
N ASN A 249 -25.48 2.80 11.67
CA ASN A 249 -26.52 3.80 11.46
C ASN A 249 -26.07 5.01 10.62
N SER A 250 -25.00 4.87 9.87
CA SER A 250 -24.53 5.90 8.96
C SER A 250 -25.49 6.08 7.78
N LYS A 251 -25.56 7.31 7.25
CA LYS A 251 -26.39 7.65 6.10
C LYS A 251 -25.55 8.32 5.03
N LYS A 252 -25.83 8.01 3.78
CA LYS A 252 -25.18 8.64 2.62
C LYS A 252 -25.36 10.16 2.68
N SER A 253 -24.29 10.90 2.50
CA SER A 253 -24.27 12.36 2.52
C SER A 253 -24.00 12.93 1.13
N GLY A 254 -24.98 12.86 0.25
CA GLY A 254 -24.82 13.29 -1.14
C GLY A 254 -23.73 12.50 -1.89
N SER A 255 -23.80 12.46 -3.18
CA SER A 255 -22.80 11.78 -4.04
C SER A 255 -21.60 12.71 -4.27
N LYS A 256 -20.76 12.87 -3.26
CA LYS A 256 -19.50 13.58 -3.43
C LYS A 256 -18.36 12.59 -3.39
N TRP A 257 -17.53 12.62 -4.43
CA TRP A 257 -16.31 11.85 -4.50
C TRP A 257 -15.41 12.11 -3.28
N ASN A 258 -14.91 11.05 -2.69
CA ASN A 258 -14.06 11.08 -1.51
C ASN A 258 -12.98 10.03 -1.60
N TYR A 259 -11.74 10.47 -1.93
CA TYR A 259 -10.61 9.56 -2.03
C TYR A 259 -10.25 8.97 -0.66
N ASN A 260 -10.39 7.66 -0.51
CA ASN A 260 -10.03 6.94 0.71
C ASN A 260 -9.57 5.50 0.42
N ASN A 261 -9.02 4.84 1.42
CA ASN A 261 -8.53 3.47 1.28
C ASN A 261 -9.57 2.41 1.68
N LEU A 262 -10.63 2.81 2.37
CA LEU A 262 -11.64 1.87 2.87
C LEU A 262 -12.40 1.19 1.71
N LEU A 263 -12.72 1.94 0.67
CA LEU A 263 -13.59 1.47 -0.39
C LEU A 263 -13.00 0.32 -1.22
N PRO A 264 -11.74 0.39 -1.71
CA PRO A 264 -11.14 -0.78 -2.36
C PRO A 264 -10.96 -1.97 -1.41
N HIS A 265 -10.73 -1.73 -0.11
CA HIS A 265 -10.71 -2.83 0.87
C HIS A 265 -12.08 -3.47 1.05
N LEU A 266 -13.13 -2.66 1.10
CA LEU A 266 -14.51 -3.14 1.21
C LEU A 266 -14.84 -4.06 0.02
N ILE A 267 -14.47 -3.67 -1.20
CA ILE A 267 -14.70 -4.49 -2.40
C ILE A 267 -13.94 -5.80 -2.34
N LEU A 268 -12.66 -5.80 -1.98
CA LEU A 268 -11.88 -7.05 -1.87
C LEU A 268 -12.46 -7.99 -0.81
N ASN A 269 -12.90 -7.44 0.33
CA ASN A 269 -13.51 -8.25 1.38
C ASN A 269 -14.94 -8.70 1.02
N TYR A 270 -15.65 -7.96 0.19
CA TYR A 270 -16.90 -8.40 -0.39
C TYR A 270 -16.69 -9.62 -1.30
N ILE A 271 -15.65 -9.61 -2.13
CA ILE A 271 -15.30 -10.78 -2.94
C ILE A 271 -14.98 -11.99 -2.04
N ILE A 272 -14.21 -11.79 -0.95
CA ILE A 272 -13.96 -12.85 0.03
C ILE A 272 -15.27 -13.36 0.62
N PHE A 273 -16.21 -12.49 0.95
CA PHE A 273 -17.53 -12.90 1.45
C PHE A 273 -18.27 -13.78 0.44
N LYS A 274 -18.18 -13.47 -0.86
CA LYS A 274 -18.85 -14.22 -1.93
C LYS A 274 -18.24 -15.61 -2.16
N VAL A 275 -16.92 -15.74 -2.07
CA VAL A 275 -16.20 -16.97 -2.51
C VAL A 275 -15.48 -17.70 -1.38
N GLY A 276 -15.44 -17.13 -0.18
CA GLY A 276 -14.62 -17.62 0.93
C GLY A 276 -13.13 -17.31 0.77
N GLU A 277 -12.34 -17.57 1.81
CA GLU A 277 -10.89 -17.32 1.80
C GLU A 277 -10.18 -18.20 0.76
N ASP A 278 -10.50 -19.46 0.67
CA ASP A 278 -9.90 -20.40 -0.30
C ASP A 278 -10.26 -20.05 -1.74
N GLY A 279 -11.51 -19.64 -1.99
CA GLY A 279 -11.94 -19.17 -3.30
C GLY A 279 -11.24 -17.88 -3.70
N PHE A 280 -11.02 -16.97 -2.77
CA PHE A 280 -10.27 -15.74 -3.01
C PHE A 280 -8.78 -16.02 -3.27
N GLN A 281 -8.15 -16.93 -2.52
CA GLN A 281 -6.78 -17.37 -2.78
C GLN A 281 -6.65 -18.00 -4.17
N SER A 282 -7.63 -18.83 -4.56
CA SER A 282 -7.66 -19.45 -5.89
C SER A 282 -7.78 -18.38 -6.99
N LEU A 283 -8.65 -17.38 -6.80
CA LEU A 283 -8.80 -16.24 -7.70
C LEU A 283 -7.49 -15.46 -7.85
N LEU A 284 -6.79 -15.17 -6.74
CA LEU A 284 -5.50 -14.48 -6.78
C LEU A 284 -4.44 -15.28 -7.53
N ASN A 285 -4.37 -16.59 -7.31
CA ASN A 285 -3.43 -17.47 -8.01
C ASN A 285 -3.71 -17.47 -9.52
N GLU A 286 -4.97 -17.58 -9.91
CA GLU A 286 -5.37 -17.59 -11.31
C GLU A 286 -5.03 -16.27 -12.01
N ILE A 287 -5.25 -15.14 -11.33
CA ILE A 287 -4.90 -13.83 -11.88
C ILE A 287 -3.38 -13.65 -11.95
N PHE A 288 -2.70 -13.72 -10.81
CA PHE A 288 -1.31 -13.25 -10.72
C PHE A 288 -0.31 -14.33 -11.11
N ARG A 289 -0.53 -15.57 -10.71
CA ARG A 289 0.36 -16.68 -11.01
C ARG A 289 0.18 -17.19 -12.46
N GLU A 290 -1.07 -17.42 -12.89
CA GLU A 290 -1.35 -18.07 -14.16
C GLU A 290 -1.46 -17.06 -15.31
N LYS A 291 -2.35 -16.06 -15.21
CA LYS A 291 -2.60 -15.10 -16.29
C LYS A 291 -1.50 -14.03 -16.38
N VAL A 292 -1.17 -13.37 -15.31
CA VAL A 292 -0.12 -12.35 -15.26
C VAL A 292 1.27 -12.96 -15.41
N GLY A 293 1.49 -14.12 -14.80
CA GLY A 293 2.78 -14.83 -14.81
C GLY A 293 3.84 -14.09 -14.00
N ILE A 294 3.56 -13.76 -12.73
CA ILE A 294 4.55 -13.12 -11.84
C ILE A 294 5.76 -14.03 -11.65
N GLU A 295 6.95 -13.44 -11.55
CA GLU A 295 8.23 -14.16 -11.42
C GLU A 295 8.63 -14.40 -9.97
N TYR A 296 8.20 -13.53 -9.07
CA TYR A 296 8.49 -13.64 -7.64
C TYR A 296 7.21 -13.68 -6.83
N ASP A 297 7.24 -14.41 -5.72
CA ASP A 297 6.11 -14.42 -4.79
C ASP A 297 5.70 -12.98 -4.44
N ALA A 298 4.43 -12.67 -4.56
CA ALA A 298 3.86 -11.40 -4.15
C ALA A 298 3.11 -11.53 -2.82
N ILE A 299 2.90 -10.42 -2.16
CA ILE A 299 2.20 -10.36 -0.88
C ILE A 299 1.03 -9.40 -0.99
N LEU A 300 -0.14 -9.86 -0.61
CA LEU A 300 -1.31 -9.01 -0.36
C LEU A 300 -1.49 -8.87 1.15
N VAL A 301 -1.31 -7.65 1.64
CA VAL A 301 -1.36 -7.37 3.09
C VAL A 301 -2.78 -7.49 3.62
N ALA A 302 -2.92 -8.13 4.77
CA ALA A 302 -4.18 -8.22 5.49
C ALA A 302 -4.03 -7.56 6.88
N SER A 303 -5.13 -7.10 7.44
CA SER A 303 -5.26 -6.70 8.83
C SER A 303 -6.01 -7.77 9.61
N GLU A 304 -5.62 -7.99 10.85
CA GLU A 304 -6.29 -8.91 11.76
C GLU A 304 -6.67 -8.20 13.05
N GLN A 305 -7.83 -8.52 13.57
CA GLN A 305 -8.24 -8.11 14.90
C GLN A 305 -8.46 -9.36 15.73
N SER A 306 -7.56 -9.59 16.70
CA SER A 306 -7.55 -10.77 17.55
C SER A 306 -8.84 -10.96 18.36
N GLU A 307 -9.49 -9.85 18.76
CA GLU A 307 -10.73 -9.90 19.56
C GLU A 307 -11.92 -10.54 18.83
N PHE A 308 -11.90 -10.59 17.50
CA PHE A 308 -13.02 -11.08 16.71
C PHE A 308 -12.66 -12.22 15.75
N ASN A 309 -11.43 -12.68 15.79
CA ASN A 309 -10.90 -13.69 14.86
C ASN A 309 -11.11 -13.32 13.37
N ASN A 310 -11.16 -12.01 13.06
CA ASN A 310 -11.50 -11.49 11.75
C ASN A 310 -10.26 -11.00 11.04
N LYS A 311 -10.06 -11.52 9.85
CA LYS A 311 -9.04 -11.09 8.89
C LYS A 311 -9.71 -10.22 7.81
N SER A 312 -9.11 -9.10 7.49
CA SER A 312 -9.54 -8.27 6.37
C SER A 312 -8.39 -8.02 5.43
N THR A 313 -8.61 -8.27 4.16
CA THR A 313 -7.63 -7.96 3.12
C THR A 313 -7.61 -6.46 2.83
N THR A 314 -6.43 -5.95 2.49
CA THR A 314 -6.22 -4.58 2.07
C THR A 314 -5.90 -4.53 0.57
N ASN A 315 -5.83 -3.33 -0.01
CA ASN A 315 -5.34 -3.16 -1.38
C ASN A 315 -3.82 -2.96 -1.46
N THR A 316 -3.09 -3.35 -0.43
CA THR A 316 -1.66 -3.17 -0.37
C THR A 316 -0.94 -4.40 -0.90
N PHE A 317 -0.28 -4.25 -2.03
CA PHE A 317 0.59 -5.27 -2.61
C PHE A 317 2.06 -4.95 -2.37
N LEU A 318 2.85 -6.01 -2.21
CA LEU A 318 4.31 -5.95 -2.27
C LEU A 318 4.77 -6.92 -3.36
N THR A 319 5.37 -6.38 -4.41
CA THR A 319 5.91 -7.16 -5.50
C THR A 319 7.10 -6.46 -6.16
N THR A 320 7.77 -7.14 -7.08
CA THR A 320 8.96 -6.61 -7.74
C THR A 320 8.61 -5.60 -8.84
N ARG A 321 9.61 -4.83 -9.28
CA ARG A 321 9.46 -3.85 -10.37
C ARG A 321 8.95 -4.48 -11.67
N TYR A 322 9.45 -5.65 -12.01
CA TYR A 322 9.02 -6.37 -13.21
C TYR A 322 7.63 -7.00 -13.04
N ASP A 323 7.29 -7.44 -11.84
CA ASP A 323 5.96 -8.00 -11.61
C ASP A 323 4.88 -6.92 -11.63
N TYR A 324 5.19 -5.68 -11.19
CA TYR A 324 4.31 -4.54 -11.46
C TYR A 324 4.08 -4.33 -12.96
N LEU A 325 5.16 -4.44 -13.76
CA LEU A 325 5.04 -4.33 -15.21
C LEU A 325 4.24 -5.49 -15.82
N ARG A 326 4.41 -6.73 -15.32
CA ARG A 326 3.61 -7.89 -15.76
C ARG A 326 2.12 -7.68 -15.53
N VAL A 327 1.75 -7.14 -14.37
CA VAL A 327 0.34 -6.79 -14.09
C VAL A 327 -0.15 -5.71 -15.05
N ALA A 328 0.61 -4.63 -15.21
CA ALA A 328 0.24 -3.54 -16.12
C ALA A 328 0.08 -4.02 -17.57
N ARG A 329 0.98 -4.90 -18.04
CA ARG A 329 0.88 -5.53 -19.36
C ARG A 329 -0.40 -6.36 -19.48
N ALA A 330 -0.71 -7.21 -18.50
CA ALA A 330 -1.90 -8.04 -18.55
C ALA A 330 -3.18 -7.19 -18.58
N MET A 331 -3.24 -6.13 -17.78
CA MET A 331 -4.38 -5.18 -17.82
C MET A 331 -4.49 -4.48 -19.17
N LEU A 332 -3.36 -4.07 -19.78
CA LEU A 332 -3.34 -3.46 -21.11
C LEU A 332 -3.82 -4.41 -22.18
N GLU A 333 -3.35 -5.65 -22.17
CA GLU A 333 -3.77 -6.69 -23.13
C GLU A 333 -5.26 -7.03 -22.99
N ASP A 334 -5.77 -7.11 -21.78
CA ASP A 334 -7.19 -7.31 -21.53
C ASP A 334 -8.04 -6.17 -22.12
N TRP A 335 -7.60 -4.93 -21.92
CA TRP A 335 -8.27 -3.77 -22.49
C TRP A 335 -8.20 -3.75 -24.03
N GLN A 336 -7.02 -4.00 -24.61
CA GLN A 336 -6.81 -3.99 -26.07
C GLN A 336 -7.58 -5.09 -26.79
N ASN A 337 -7.72 -6.24 -26.15
CA ASN A 337 -8.40 -7.41 -26.72
C ASN A 337 -9.89 -7.49 -26.35
N ASP A 338 -10.43 -6.44 -25.71
CA ASP A 338 -11.83 -6.37 -25.28
C ASP A 338 -12.28 -7.63 -24.51
N THR A 339 -11.40 -8.16 -23.65
CA THR A 339 -11.75 -9.30 -22.81
C THR A 339 -12.81 -8.90 -21.79
N CYS A 340 -13.42 -9.88 -21.12
CA CYS A 340 -14.40 -9.57 -20.07
C CYS A 340 -13.77 -8.67 -18.99
N GLU A 341 -12.56 -8.99 -18.54
CA GLU A 341 -11.85 -8.26 -17.50
C GLU A 341 -11.44 -6.86 -17.93
N GLY A 342 -11.12 -6.70 -19.22
CA GLY A 342 -10.73 -5.41 -19.80
C GLY A 342 -11.85 -4.36 -19.83
N LYS A 343 -13.10 -4.78 -19.56
CA LYS A 343 -14.27 -3.87 -19.47
C LYS A 343 -14.39 -3.19 -18.12
N TYR A 344 -13.69 -3.69 -17.13
CA TYR A 344 -13.77 -3.24 -15.74
C TYR A 344 -12.42 -2.72 -15.23
#